data_980621ec381c498cde58f34acb8ab5d2
#
_entry.id   980621ec381c498cde58f34acb8ab5d2
#
_cell.length_a   1.000
_cell.length_b   1.000
_cell.length_c   1.000
_cell.angle_alpha   90.00
_cell.angle_beta   90.00
_cell.angle_gamma   90.00
#
_symmetry.space_group_name_H-M   'P 1'
#
loop_
_entity.id
_entity.type
_entity.pdbx_description
1 polymer ?
#
loop_
_entity_poly.entity_id
_entity_poly.type
_entity_poly.pdbx_seq_one_letter_code
_entity_poly.pdbx_strand_id
1 'polypeptide(L)'
;GTHQRWRDHWANGVVTVALALDGEGTPTPDELERALNAPARPLFIGRKPCLPAGPILIGRRQATGVKAALAAEPLADIGPRRRPHPISALWPLDEGLGQGTEERFDRRDWRNNIHRGAERCAVGILEITA
;
A
#
# COMPACT_ATOMS: atom_id res chain seq x y z
N GLY A 1 9.42 18.46 35.03
CA GLY A 1 8.35 18.98 34.19
C GLY A 1 7.74 17.85 33.35
N THR A 2 6.42 17.73 33.34
CA THR A 2 5.71 16.73 32.55
C THR A 2 5.63 17.20 31.09
N HIS A 3 6.31 16.52 30.19
CA HIS A 3 6.20 16.80 28.73
C HIS A 3 4.99 16.09 28.13
N GLN A 4 3.94 16.83 27.83
CA GLN A 4 2.83 16.35 27.02
C GLN A 4 3.23 16.40 25.54
N ARG A 5 3.09 15.26 24.83
CA ARG A 5 3.29 15.18 23.37
C ARG A 5 1.98 14.76 22.73
N TRP A 6 1.47 15.57 21.85
CA TRP A 6 0.33 15.24 20.99
C TRP A 6 0.83 14.43 19.80
N ARG A 7 0.07 13.41 19.41
CA ARG A 7 0.35 12.60 18.25
C ARG A 7 -0.95 12.21 17.59
N ASP A 8 -1.09 12.62 16.36
CA ASP A 8 -2.24 12.28 15.56
C ASP A 8 -2.10 10.85 15.02
N HIS A 9 -3.22 10.13 15.00
CA HIS A 9 -3.32 8.78 14.46
C HIS A 9 -4.50 8.70 13.52
N TRP A 10 -4.31 8.03 12.41
CA TRP A 10 -5.42 7.62 11.56
C TRP A 10 -6.14 6.46 12.24
N ALA A 11 -7.43 6.64 12.50
CA ALA A 11 -8.28 5.58 13.01
C ALA A 11 -9.20 5.11 11.88
N ASN A 12 -9.32 3.80 11.72
CA ASN A 12 -10.16 3.15 10.71
C ASN A 12 -9.78 3.55 9.25
N GLY A 13 -8.52 3.87 9.01
CA GLY A 13 -8.02 4.09 7.66
C GLY A 13 -7.82 2.74 6.94
N VAL A 14 -8.17 2.71 5.67
CA VAL A 14 -7.86 1.57 4.78
C VAL A 14 -6.99 2.08 3.65
N VAL A 15 -5.89 1.38 3.42
CA VAL A 15 -4.99 1.59 2.29
C VAL A 15 -4.90 0.28 1.53
N THR A 16 -5.28 0.29 0.26
CA THR A 16 -5.11 -0.85 -0.63
C THR A 16 -3.80 -0.69 -1.40
N VAL A 17 -2.99 -1.71 -1.41
CA VAL A 17 -1.69 -1.75 -2.09
C VAL A 17 -1.70 -2.89 -3.10
N ALA A 18 -1.37 -2.60 -4.35
CA ALA A 18 -1.09 -3.60 -5.36
C ALA A 18 0.43 -3.76 -5.50
N LEU A 19 0.88 -5.00 -5.53
CA LEU A 19 2.30 -5.36 -5.69
C LEU A 19 2.44 -6.24 -6.93
N ALA A 20 3.40 -5.91 -7.78
CA ALA A 20 3.90 -6.78 -8.83
C ALA A 20 5.30 -7.25 -8.48
N LEU A 21 5.62 -8.51 -8.76
CA LEU A 21 6.97 -9.03 -8.60
C LEU A 21 7.68 -9.02 -9.95
N ASP A 22 8.86 -8.44 -9.98
CA ASP A 22 9.69 -8.40 -11.17
C ASP A 22 10.47 -9.71 -11.31
N GLY A 23 10.19 -10.44 -12.41
CA GLY A 23 10.98 -11.59 -12.84
C GLY A 23 10.77 -12.89 -12.06
N GLU A 24 11.61 -13.87 -12.37
CA GLU A 24 11.61 -15.22 -11.78
C GLU A 24 12.50 -15.28 -10.51
N GLY A 25 12.32 -14.33 -9.61
CA GLY A 25 13.13 -14.24 -8.39
C GLY A 25 12.42 -14.77 -7.13
N THR A 26 13.09 -14.65 -6.00
CA THR A 26 12.51 -14.84 -4.67
C THR A 26 12.24 -13.46 -4.03
N PRO A 27 11.08 -13.27 -3.36
CA PRO A 27 10.04 -14.27 -3.14
C PRO A 27 9.20 -14.55 -4.37
N THR A 28 8.75 -15.79 -4.53
CA THR A 28 7.71 -16.14 -5.49
C THR A 28 6.34 -15.61 -5.04
N PRO A 29 5.36 -15.47 -5.94
CA PRO A 29 3.99 -15.08 -5.53
C PRO A 29 3.40 -16.00 -4.46
N ASP A 30 3.67 -17.30 -4.51
CA ASP A 30 3.20 -18.27 -3.51
C ASP A 30 3.86 -18.10 -2.15
N GLU A 31 5.13 -17.76 -2.13
CA GLU A 31 5.86 -17.47 -0.88
C GLU A 31 5.38 -16.18 -0.26
N LEU A 32 5.13 -15.13 -1.08
CA LEU A 32 4.60 -13.88 -0.61
C LEU A 32 3.19 -14.05 -0.04
N GLU A 33 2.32 -14.78 -0.74
CA GLU A 33 0.97 -15.08 -0.26
C GLU A 33 0.99 -15.82 1.08
N ARG A 34 1.81 -16.85 1.21
CA ARG A 34 1.99 -17.57 2.49
C ARG A 34 2.47 -16.66 3.60
N ALA A 35 3.46 -15.79 3.30
CA ALA A 35 4.01 -14.88 4.29
C ALA A 35 3.00 -13.81 4.75
N LEU A 36 2.12 -13.34 3.87
CA LEU A 36 1.08 -12.37 4.21
C LEU A 36 -0.08 -13.01 4.99
N ASN A 37 -0.42 -14.28 4.69
CA ASN A 37 -1.46 -15.01 5.41
C ASN A 37 -1.00 -15.53 6.78
N ALA A 38 0.30 -15.84 6.91
CA ALA A 38 0.88 -16.34 8.16
C ALA A 38 2.26 -15.68 8.41
N PRO A 39 2.28 -14.39 8.74
CA PRO A 39 3.53 -13.67 8.93
C PRO A 39 4.28 -14.20 10.15
N ALA A 40 5.60 -14.44 10.00
CA ALA A 40 6.47 -14.93 11.06
C ALA A 40 6.58 -13.96 12.25
N ARG A 41 6.22 -12.69 12.05
CA ARG A 41 6.15 -11.65 13.08
C ARG A 41 4.87 -10.86 12.94
N PRO A 42 4.26 -10.40 14.04
CA PRO A 42 3.10 -9.52 13.96
C PRO A 42 3.40 -8.29 13.09
N LEU A 43 2.52 -8.02 12.13
CA LEU A 43 2.62 -6.85 11.28
C LEU A 43 1.93 -5.66 11.96
N PHE A 44 2.53 -4.49 11.84
CA PHE A 44 1.96 -3.24 12.38
C PHE A 44 2.38 -2.06 11.50
N ILE A 45 1.53 -1.03 11.46
CA ILE A 45 1.81 0.19 10.70
C ILE A 45 2.37 1.24 11.64
N GLY A 46 3.68 1.48 11.53
CA GLY A 46 4.40 2.49 12.31
C GLY A 46 4.62 2.14 13.77
N ARG A 47 3.61 1.71 14.51
CA ARG A 47 3.69 1.39 15.94
C ARG A 47 3.13 0.02 16.26
N LYS A 48 3.73 -0.64 17.25
CA LYS A 48 3.31 -1.97 17.74
C LYS A 48 1.81 -2.10 18.05
N PRO A 49 1.11 -1.11 18.64
CA PRO A 49 -0.33 -1.22 18.86
C PRO A 49 -1.18 -1.01 17.61
N CYS A 50 -0.61 -0.53 16.49
CA CYS A 50 -1.33 -0.33 15.24
C CYS A 50 -1.36 -1.62 14.42
N LEU A 51 -2.07 -2.63 14.91
CA LEU A 51 -2.24 -3.91 14.23
C LEU A 51 -3.31 -3.83 13.13
N PRO A 52 -3.19 -4.64 12.08
CA PRO A 52 -4.27 -4.81 11.10
C PRO A 52 -5.54 -5.30 11.78
N ALA A 53 -6.69 -4.74 11.38
CA ALA A 53 -8.00 -5.17 11.90
C ALA A 53 -8.53 -6.44 11.23
N GLY A 54 -7.88 -6.94 10.19
CA GLY A 54 -8.26 -8.13 9.45
C GLY A 54 -7.12 -8.68 8.59
N PRO A 55 -7.40 -9.66 7.73
CA PRO A 55 -6.42 -10.19 6.79
C PRO A 55 -5.82 -9.08 5.91
N ILE A 56 -4.49 -9.13 5.74
CA ILE A 56 -3.78 -8.13 4.93
C ILE A 56 -3.91 -8.45 3.44
N LEU A 57 -3.83 -9.74 3.10
CA LEU A 57 -3.94 -10.18 1.72
C LEU A 57 -5.41 -10.22 1.28
N ILE A 58 -5.74 -9.44 0.26
CA ILE A 58 -7.05 -9.49 -0.40
C ILE A 58 -7.10 -10.66 -1.39
N GLY A 59 -6.02 -10.89 -2.14
CA GLY A 59 -5.89 -11.97 -3.11
C GLY A 59 -4.97 -11.62 -4.27
N ARG A 60 -4.88 -12.55 -5.22
CA ARG A 60 -4.14 -12.36 -6.47
C ARG A 60 -5.07 -11.86 -7.57
N ARG A 61 -4.51 -11.04 -8.46
CA ARG A 61 -5.19 -10.53 -9.64
C ARG A 61 -4.28 -10.67 -10.85
N GLN A 62 -4.89 -10.84 -12.02
CA GLN A 62 -4.22 -10.66 -13.30
C GLN A 62 -4.63 -9.32 -13.87
N ALA A 63 -3.67 -8.45 -14.13
CA ALA A 63 -3.88 -7.12 -14.66
C ALA A 63 -2.69 -6.72 -15.52
N THR A 64 -2.85 -5.69 -16.32
CA THR A 64 -1.79 -5.13 -17.18
C THR A 64 -0.76 -4.34 -16.38
N GLY A 65 -1.08 -3.96 -15.14
CA GLY A 65 -0.22 -3.24 -14.22
C GLY A 65 -0.89 -3.04 -12.87
N VAL A 66 -0.16 -2.45 -11.91
CA VAL A 66 -0.64 -2.23 -10.54
C VAL A 66 -1.78 -1.23 -10.47
N LYS A 67 -1.78 -0.21 -11.35
CA LYS A 67 -2.86 0.77 -11.46
C LYS A 67 -4.17 0.10 -11.90
N ALA A 68 -4.10 -0.74 -12.94
CA ALA A 68 -5.25 -1.48 -13.44
C ALA A 68 -5.79 -2.47 -12.38
N ALA A 69 -4.90 -3.12 -11.65
CA ALA A 69 -5.27 -4.01 -10.54
C ALA A 69 -6.01 -3.25 -9.44
N LEU A 70 -5.53 -2.07 -9.05
CA LEU A 70 -6.19 -1.22 -8.04
C LEU A 70 -7.56 -0.72 -8.53
N ALA A 71 -7.68 -0.33 -9.79
CA ALA A 71 -8.95 0.14 -10.36
C ALA A 71 -10.03 -0.96 -10.42
N ALA A 72 -9.61 -2.20 -10.59
CA ALA A 72 -10.51 -3.36 -10.62
C ALA A 72 -10.83 -3.92 -9.22
N GLU A 73 -10.22 -3.41 -8.16
CA GLU A 73 -10.50 -3.86 -6.80
C GLU A 73 -11.65 -3.06 -6.18
N PRO A 74 -12.70 -3.73 -5.70
CA PRO A 74 -13.80 -3.03 -5.06
C PRO A 74 -13.32 -2.30 -3.81
N LEU A 75 -13.94 -1.17 -3.51
CA LEU A 75 -13.62 -0.41 -2.32
C LEU A 75 -13.89 -1.23 -1.06
N ALA A 76 -12.93 -1.20 -0.14
CA ALA A 76 -13.11 -1.80 1.16
C ALA A 76 -14.35 -1.22 1.87
N ASP A 77 -15.15 -2.09 2.46
CA ASP A 77 -16.27 -1.67 3.30
C ASP A 77 -15.73 -1.15 4.63
N ILE A 78 -15.76 0.15 4.80
CA ILE A 78 -15.39 0.83 6.05
C ILE A 78 -16.59 1.16 6.93
N GLY A 79 -17.73 0.51 6.66
CA GLY A 79 -18.99 0.73 7.37
C GLY A 79 -19.74 1.98 6.92
N PRO A 80 -20.76 2.42 7.70
CA PRO A 80 -21.68 3.49 7.31
C PRO A 80 -21.03 4.88 7.21
N ARG A 81 -19.76 5.00 7.57
CA ARG A 81 -19.03 6.25 7.43
C ARG A 81 -18.71 6.50 5.96
N ARG A 82 -18.94 7.71 5.54
CA ARG A 82 -18.77 8.22 4.17
C ARG A 82 -17.53 7.66 3.50
N ARG A 83 -17.71 6.99 2.37
CA ARG A 83 -16.62 6.66 1.46
C ARG A 83 -16.00 7.96 0.95
N PRO A 84 -14.69 8.13 1.05
CA PRO A 84 -14.05 9.27 0.40
C PRO A 84 -14.25 9.14 -1.10
N HIS A 85 -14.85 10.16 -1.69
CA HIS A 85 -14.92 10.30 -3.13
C HIS A 85 -14.40 11.69 -3.45
N PRO A 86 -13.41 11.83 -4.28
CA PRO A 86 -12.66 10.85 -5.10
C PRO A 86 -11.53 10.14 -4.33
N ILE A 87 -11.12 8.97 -4.81
CA ILE A 87 -10.05 8.19 -4.21
C ILE A 87 -8.71 8.63 -4.79
N SER A 88 -7.86 9.14 -3.93
CA SER A 88 -6.48 9.44 -4.30
C SER A 88 -5.65 8.17 -4.33
N ALA A 89 -4.84 8.01 -5.38
CA ALA A 89 -3.94 6.90 -5.55
C ALA A 89 -2.57 7.36 -6.08
N LEU A 90 -1.60 6.47 -5.89
CA LEU A 90 -0.25 6.58 -6.41
C LEU A 90 0.02 5.36 -7.29
N TRP A 91 0.69 5.55 -8.41
CA TRP A 91 1.10 4.46 -9.30
C TRP A 91 2.42 4.80 -10.00
N PRO A 92 3.15 3.80 -10.54
CA PRO A 92 4.36 4.02 -11.30
C PRO A 92 4.12 4.92 -12.52
N LEU A 93 5.10 5.76 -12.85
CA LEU A 93 4.96 6.73 -13.97
C LEU A 93 4.79 6.07 -15.33
N ASP A 94 5.31 4.87 -15.52
CA ASP A 94 5.19 4.08 -16.75
C ASP A 94 3.77 3.51 -16.97
N GLU A 95 2.95 3.47 -15.91
CA GLU A 95 1.54 3.10 -16.00
C GLU A 95 0.60 4.29 -16.29
N GLY A 96 1.17 5.42 -16.67
CA GLY A 96 0.48 6.61 -17.14
C GLY A 96 0.57 7.81 -16.23
N LEU A 97 0.24 8.95 -16.81
CA LEU A 97 0.28 10.24 -16.10
C LEU A 97 -0.88 10.33 -15.10
N GLY A 98 -0.63 11.09 -14.04
CA GLY A 98 -1.62 11.50 -13.04
C GLY A 98 -1.93 12.99 -13.12
N GLN A 99 -2.57 13.51 -12.09
CA GLN A 99 -2.77 14.95 -11.89
C GLN A 99 -1.49 15.66 -11.45
N GLY A 100 -0.53 14.89 -10.92
CA GLY A 100 0.78 15.37 -10.48
C GLY A 100 1.76 14.21 -10.32
N THR A 101 2.92 14.54 -9.77
CA THR A 101 3.94 13.55 -9.41
C THR A 101 4.39 13.76 -7.97
N GLU A 102 4.70 12.67 -7.28
CA GLU A 102 5.23 12.69 -5.92
C GLU A 102 6.52 11.87 -5.86
N GLU A 103 7.49 12.36 -5.11
CA GLU A 103 8.71 11.61 -4.82
C GLU A 103 8.52 10.83 -3.51
N ARG A 104 8.77 9.52 -3.59
CA ARG A 104 8.76 8.63 -2.44
C ARG A 104 10.18 8.19 -2.11
N PHE A 105 10.58 8.43 -0.87
CA PHE A 105 11.90 8.08 -0.33
C PHE A 105 11.86 6.76 0.43
N ASP A 106 11.12 5.77 -0.05
CA ASP A 106 10.91 4.50 0.63
C ASP A 106 11.75 3.36 0.06
N ARG A 107 12.52 3.60 -1.00
CA ARG A 107 13.55 2.66 -1.46
C ARG A 107 14.59 2.44 -0.37
N ARG A 108 14.56 1.28 0.25
CA ARG A 108 15.47 0.92 1.33
C ARG A 108 16.35 -0.27 0.94
N ASP A 109 17.64 -0.09 1.09
CA ASP A 109 18.57 -1.22 1.11
C ASP A 109 18.49 -1.87 2.50
N TRP A 110 17.75 -2.98 2.57
CA TRP A 110 17.50 -3.70 3.81
C TRP A 110 18.76 -4.38 4.38
N ARG A 111 19.77 -4.65 3.55
CA ARG A 111 21.05 -5.23 3.99
C ARG A 111 21.87 -4.21 4.78
N ASN A 112 21.89 -2.97 4.28
CA ASN A 112 22.69 -1.89 4.87
C ASN A 112 21.86 -0.94 5.73
N ASN A 113 20.53 -1.14 5.77
CA ASN A 113 19.58 -0.32 6.53
C ASN A 113 19.64 1.18 6.18
N ILE A 114 19.91 1.50 4.92
CA ILE A 114 19.98 2.87 4.39
C ILE A 114 18.90 3.14 3.33
N HIS A 115 18.50 4.39 3.20
CA HIS A 115 17.65 4.81 2.10
C HIS A 115 18.44 4.89 0.80
N ARG A 116 17.90 4.33 -0.29
CA ARG A 116 18.56 4.22 -1.60
C ARG A 116 17.92 5.13 -2.65
N GLY A 117 17.55 6.35 -2.26
CA GLY A 117 17.02 7.35 -3.17
C GLY A 117 15.50 7.43 -3.21
N ALA A 118 15.02 8.28 -4.09
CA ALA A 118 13.60 8.52 -4.32
C ALA A 118 13.10 7.77 -5.54
N GLU A 119 11.85 7.37 -5.50
CA GLU A 119 11.09 6.92 -6.65
C GLU A 119 9.99 7.94 -6.95
N ARG A 120 9.82 8.30 -8.22
CA ARG A 120 8.76 9.21 -8.64
C ARG A 120 7.54 8.41 -9.04
N CYS A 121 6.42 8.75 -8.43
CA CYS A 121 5.12 8.15 -8.74
C CYS A 121 4.18 9.21 -9.32
N ALA A 122 3.28 8.78 -10.18
CA ALA A 122 2.13 9.59 -10.56
C ALA A 122 1.14 9.64 -9.40
N VAL A 123 0.55 10.80 -9.16
CA VAL A 123 -0.52 11.02 -8.17
C VAL A 123 -1.77 11.42 -8.91
N GLY A 124 -2.89 10.83 -8.57
CA GLY A 124 -4.14 11.21 -9.17
C GLY A 124 -5.33 10.53 -8.53
N ILE A 125 -6.47 10.75 -9.15
CA ILE A 125 -7.72 10.12 -8.78
C ILE A 125 -7.85 8.81 -9.54
N LEU A 126 -8.16 7.75 -8.82
CA LEU A 126 -8.40 6.43 -9.38
C LEU A 126 -9.91 6.22 -9.51
N GLU A 127 -10.35 5.92 -10.72
CA GLU A 127 -11.72 5.47 -10.98
C GLU A 127 -11.79 3.97 -10.75
N ILE A 128 -12.69 3.55 -9.86
CA ILE A 128 -12.92 2.14 -9.57
C ILE A 128 -13.92 1.61 -10.57
N THR A 129 -13.55 0.54 -11.25
CA THR A 129 -14.34 -0.11 -12.31
C THR A 129 -15.05 -1.39 -11.85
N ALA A 130 -14.84 -1.80 -10.60
CA ALA A 130 -15.45 -2.99 -9.99
C ALA A 130 -16.83 -2.73 -9.39
#